data_24d4801c2b9e25a790ea4274a54d649d
#
_entry.id   24d4801c2b9e25a790ea4274a54d649d
#
_cell.length_a   1.000
_cell.length_b   1.000
_cell.length_c   1.000
_cell.angle_alpha   90.00
_cell.angle_beta   90.00
_cell.angle_gamma   90.00
#
_symmetry.space_group_name_H-M   'P 1'
#
loop_
_entity.id
_entity.type
_entity.pdbx_description
1 polymer ?
#
loop_
_entity_poly.entity_id
_entity_poly.type
_entity_poly.pdbx_seq_one_letter_code
_entity_poly.pdbx_strand_id
1 'polypeptide(L)'
;MCTVSFFPKENGDFILTSNRDESPLRNTIPPETYSVEGVDLLFPKDEKAGGTWIGLSDKKRLICLLNGGFEVHIPKQKYRLSRGVVVTKLLASDDAISEIENFNFDDIEPFTIILVDYKEKLQLYELVWDGTTKHFSEKPSAPIIWSSSLLYSAEIKKKRDFWFSEFLKDHQNPSEAEILNFHKTAGEGNNKTNLVMDRGFVRTKSITRIKKTGNQVEMNYEDLQSHQNKIENI
;
A
#
# COMPACT_ATOMS: atom_id res chain seq x y z
N MET A 1 -7.72 2.98 2.78
CA MET A 1 -7.79 1.74 3.59
C MET A 1 -7.60 0.62 2.61
N CYS A 2 -6.69 -0.35 2.87
CA CYS A 2 -6.16 -1.15 1.75
C CYS A 2 -6.00 -2.60 2.11
N THR A 3 -5.91 -3.44 1.09
CA THR A 3 -5.27 -4.75 1.14
C THR A 3 -4.06 -4.68 0.23
N VAL A 4 -2.92 -5.17 0.70
CA VAL A 4 -1.65 -5.12 -0.02
C VAL A 4 -1.04 -6.50 -0.03
N SER A 5 -0.56 -6.96 -1.18
CA SER A 5 0.29 -8.13 -1.28
C SER A 5 1.65 -7.78 -1.87
N PHE A 6 2.67 -8.48 -1.40
CA PHE A 6 4.04 -8.37 -1.89
C PHE A 6 4.54 -9.75 -2.33
N PHE A 7 5.13 -9.80 -3.51
CA PHE A 7 5.72 -11.00 -4.10
C PHE A 7 7.15 -10.69 -4.53
N PRO A 8 8.17 -11.14 -3.80
CA PRO A 8 9.54 -11.08 -4.28
C PRO A 8 9.69 -12.02 -5.48
N LYS A 9 10.54 -11.63 -6.40
CA LYS A 9 10.94 -12.37 -7.58
C LYS A 9 12.45 -12.58 -7.57
N GLU A 10 12.96 -13.36 -8.51
CA GLU A 10 14.39 -13.54 -8.68
C GLU A 10 15.11 -12.22 -8.96
N ASN A 11 16.41 -12.16 -8.68
CA ASN A 11 17.28 -11.01 -8.98
C ASN A 11 16.87 -9.68 -8.36
N GLY A 12 16.16 -9.70 -7.23
CA GLY A 12 15.69 -8.49 -6.55
C GLY A 12 14.52 -7.79 -7.25
N ASP A 13 13.85 -8.49 -8.15
CA ASP A 13 12.59 -8.04 -8.73
C ASP A 13 11.43 -8.30 -7.77
N PHE A 14 10.32 -7.61 -7.99
CA PHE A 14 9.13 -7.79 -7.14
C PHE A 14 7.85 -7.32 -7.81
N ILE A 15 6.72 -7.77 -7.27
CA ILE A 15 5.40 -7.23 -7.57
C ILE A 15 4.73 -6.88 -6.23
N LEU A 16 4.25 -5.64 -6.10
CA LEU A 16 3.38 -5.21 -5.02
C LEU A 16 2.05 -4.78 -5.61
N THR A 17 0.95 -5.31 -5.08
CA THR A 17 -0.41 -4.95 -5.52
C THR A 17 -1.23 -4.45 -4.33
N SER A 18 -1.93 -3.35 -4.51
CA SER A 18 -2.73 -2.69 -3.47
C SER A 18 -4.14 -2.41 -3.95
N ASN A 19 -5.16 -2.90 -3.21
CA ASN A 19 -6.55 -2.48 -3.34
C ASN A 19 -6.80 -1.28 -2.42
N ARG A 20 -7.25 -0.15 -2.98
CA ARG A 20 -7.64 1.02 -2.19
C ARG A 20 -9.13 1.01 -1.90
N ASP A 21 -9.47 0.85 -0.64
CA ASP A 21 -10.87 0.93 -0.17
C ASP A 21 -11.10 2.31 0.42
N GLU A 22 -12.03 3.07 -0.16
CA GLU A 22 -12.28 4.45 0.22
C GLU A 22 -13.73 4.85 -0.09
N SER A 23 -14.16 5.98 0.45
CA SER A 23 -15.45 6.58 0.09
C SER A 23 -15.57 6.78 -1.42
N PRO A 24 -16.70 6.41 -2.04
CA PRO A 24 -16.93 6.66 -3.46
C PRO A 24 -16.78 8.14 -3.87
N LEU A 25 -17.07 9.05 -2.94
CA LEU A 25 -17.02 10.51 -3.15
C LEU A 25 -15.61 11.09 -3.00
N ARG A 26 -14.60 10.28 -2.67
CA ARG A 26 -13.24 10.77 -2.49
C ARG A 26 -12.46 10.65 -3.79
N ASN A 27 -12.26 11.77 -4.45
CA ASN A 27 -11.60 11.83 -5.73
C ASN A 27 -10.11 11.49 -5.63
N THR A 28 -9.58 10.94 -6.72
CA THR A 28 -8.17 10.61 -6.90
C THR A 28 -7.68 11.22 -8.20
N ILE A 29 -6.57 11.92 -8.16
CA ILE A 29 -5.80 12.27 -9.34
C ILE A 29 -4.98 11.02 -9.70
N PRO A 30 -5.07 10.50 -10.94
CA PRO A 30 -4.27 9.35 -11.38
C PRO A 30 -2.77 9.56 -11.18
N PRO A 31 -1.94 8.51 -11.18
CA PRO A 31 -0.49 8.64 -10.97
C PRO A 31 0.15 9.68 -11.89
N GLU A 32 0.94 10.56 -11.30
CA GLU A 32 1.79 11.54 -11.97
C GLU A 32 3.08 11.70 -11.19
N THR A 33 4.13 12.21 -11.85
CA THR A 33 5.38 12.54 -11.19
C THR A 33 5.30 13.93 -10.57
N TYR A 34 5.64 14.02 -9.29
CA TYR A 34 5.69 15.24 -8.50
C TYR A 34 7.10 15.43 -7.94
N SER A 35 7.65 16.63 -8.04
CA SER A 35 8.90 16.95 -7.35
C SER A 35 8.61 17.39 -5.92
N VAL A 36 9.14 16.65 -4.96
CA VAL A 36 8.99 16.91 -3.51
C VAL A 36 10.39 17.01 -2.91
N GLU A 37 10.74 18.20 -2.39
CA GLU A 37 12.07 18.46 -1.81
C GLU A 37 13.23 18.12 -2.76
N GLY A 38 13.02 18.29 -4.09
CA GLY A 38 14.01 18.01 -5.12
C GLY A 38 14.13 16.54 -5.53
N VAL A 39 13.24 15.68 -5.03
CA VAL A 39 13.15 14.24 -5.35
C VAL A 39 11.91 13.99 -6.20
N ASP A 40 12.05 13.22 -7.27
CA ASP A 40 10.92 12.86 -8.11
C ASP A 40 10.15 11.67 -7.54
N LEU A 41 8.87 11.89 -7.27
CA LEU A 41 7.96 10.90 -6.71
C LEU A 41 6.82 10.63 -7.69
N LEU A 42 6.59 9.36 -8.00
CA LEU A 42 5.45 8.91 -8.83
C LEU A 42 4.34 8.34 -7.92
N PHE A 43 3.16 8.97 -7.91
CA PHE A 43 2.04 8.50 -7.09
C PHE A 43 0.67 9.00 -7.55
N PRO A 44 -0.42 8.24 -7.29
CA PRO A 44 -1.78 8.75 -7.36
C PRO A 44 -2.05 9.65 -6.16
N LYS A 45 -2.66 10.81 -6.39
CA LYS A 45 -2.86 11.82 -5.34
C LYS A 45 -4.30 11.84 -4.84
N ASP A 46 -4.46 11.81 -3.54
CA ASP A 46 -5.75 12.08 -2.91
C ASP A 46 -6.07 13.59 -3.05
N GLU A 47 -7.08 13.91 -3.83
CA GLU A 47 -7.39 15.31 -4.15
C GLU A 47 -7.72 16.15 -2.92
N LYS A 48 -8.41 15.55 -1.93
CA LYS A 48 -8.82 16.25 -0.70
C LYS A 48 -7.70 16.43 0.30
N ALA A 49 -6.88 15.39 0.49
CA ALA A 49 -5.81 15.39 1.50
C ALA A 49 -4.47 15.89 0.95
N GLY A 50 -4.30 15.95 -0.38
CA GLY A 50 -3.08 16.39 -1.05
C GLY A 50 -1.91 15.42 -0.97
N GLY A 51 -2.02 14.33 -0.20
CA GLY A 51 -1.01 13.26 -0.06
C GLY A 51 -1.36 12.01 -0.85
N THR A 52 -0.66 10.91 -0.56
CA THR A 52 -0.85 9.62 -1.20
C THR A 52 -0.87 8.46 -0.20
N TRP A 53 -1.36 7.30 -0.65
CA TRP A 53 -1.30 6.02 0.08
C TRP A 53 -0.31 5.03 -0.53
N ILE A 54 0.20 5.31 -1.74
CA ILE A 54 1.18 4.48 -2.43
C ILE A 54 2.01 5.37 -3.35
N GLY A 55 3.30 5.17 -3.39
CA GLY A 55 4.18 5.94 -4.26
C GLY A 55 5.55 5.31 -4.41
N LEU A 56 6.18 5.68 -5.51
CA LEU A 56 7.55 5.37 -5.88
C LEU A 56 8.42 6.61 -5.78
N SER A 57 9.72 6.41 -5.57
CA SER A 57 10.73 7.46 -5.54
C SER A 57 11.90 7.11 -6.45
N ASP A 58 12.50 8.10 -7.09
CA ASP A 58 13.77 7.99 -7.81
C ASP A 58 14.93 7.53 -6.89
N LYS A 59 14.76 7.67 -5.56
CA LYS A 59 15.66 7.10 -4.54
C LYS A 59 15.59 5.57 -4.44
N LYS A 60 14.93 4.89 -5.39
CA LYS A 60 14.77 3.42 -5.46
C LYS A 60 13.99 2.85 -4.27
N ARG A 61 12.84 3.43 -4.01
CA ARG A 61 11.98 3.01 -2.89
C ARG A 61 10.50 3.10 -3.25
N LEU A 62 9.73 2.19 -2.65
CA LEU A 62 8.28 2.13 -2.72
C LEU A 62 7.71 2.18 -1.32
N ILE A 63 6.67 2.97 -1.12
CA ILE A 63 5.89 2.96 0.13
C ILE A 63 4.42 2.73 -0.20
N CYS A 64 3.79 1.83 0.58
CA CYS A 64 2.34 1.64 0.60
C CYS A 64 1.81 1.76 2.03
N LEU A 65 0.76 2.57 2.21
CA LEU A 65 0.15 2.89 3.50
C LEU A 65 -1.20 2.21 3.64
N LEU A 66 -1.42 1.59 4.80
CA LEU A 66 -2.71 1.09 5.26
C LEU A 66 -3.17 1.91 6.47
N ASN A 67 -4.46 2.21 6.54
CA ASN A 67 -5.05 2.91 7.68
C ASN A 67 -5.19 1.97 8.89
N GLY A 68 -4.80 2.48 10.06
CA GLY A 68 -4.81 1.77 11.33
C GLY A 68 -3.50 1.05 11.64
N GLY A 69 -3.22 0.93 12.92
CA GLY A 69 -2.13 0.13 13.48
C GLY A 69 -2.56 -1.34 13.63
N PHE A 70 -2.38 -1.91 14.81
CA PHE A 70 -2.77 -3.30 15.08
C PHE A 70 -4.29 -3.47 15.27
N GLU A 71 -4.94 -2.49 15.89
CA GLU A 71 -6.34 -2.54 16.28
C GLU A 71 -7.14 -1.37 15.71
N VAL A 72 -8.46 -1.48 15.82
CA VAL A 72 -9.38 -0.38 15.48
C VAL A 72 -9.24 0.70 16.54
N HIS A 73 -9.11 1.94 16.11
CA HIS A 73 -9.08 3.11 16.98
C HIS A 73 -10.23 4.08 16.66
N ILE A 74 -10.55 4.93 17.61
CA ILE A 74 -11.50 6.03 17.40
C ILE A 74 -10.73 7.23 16.86
N PRO A 75 -11.02 7.71 15.63
CA PRO A 75 -10.34 8.87 15.07
C PRO A 75 -10.57 10.14 15.90
N LYS A 76 -9.53 10.95 16.09
CA LYS A 76 -9.65 12.30 16.63
C LYS A 76 -10.26 13.25 15.59
N GLN A 77 -10.78 14.38 16.03
CA GLN A 77 -11.30 15.42 15.11
C GLN A 77 -10.21 16.03 14.24
N LYS A 78 -8.97 16.12 14.76
CA LYS A 78 -7.82 16.71 14.07
C LYS A 78 -6.54 15.98 14.48
N TYR A 79 -5.64 15.85 13.54
CA TYR A 79 -4.27 15.36 13.73
C TYR A 79 -3.27 16.39 13.22
N ARG A 80 -2.03 16.34 13.71
CA ARG A 80 -0.95 17.26 13.34
C ARG A 80 -0.59 17.15 11.85
N LEU A 81 -0.50 15.93 11.34
CA LEU A 81 -0.18 15.63 9.94
C LEU A 81 -1.11 14.55 9.40
N SER A 82 -1.40 14.62 8.10
CA SER A 82 -2.05 13.50 7.42
C SER A 82 -1.04 12.37 7.18
N ARG A 83 -1.51 11.14 7.27
CA ARG A 83 -0.70 9.93 6.99
C ARG A 83 -0.07 9.96 5.59
N GLY A 84 -0.78 10.50 4.60
CA GLY A 84 -0.26 10.64 3.23
C GLY A 84 0.94 11.59 3.11
N VAL A 85 1.05 12.58 4.00
CA VAL A 85 2.24 13.45 4.08
C VAL A 85 3.43 12.68 4.66
N VAL A 86 3.21 11.76 5.60
CA VAL A 86 4.28 10.87 6.09
C VAL A 86 4.84 10.04 4.94
N VAL A 87 3.97 9.49 4.07
CA VAL A 87 4.41 8.73 2.89
C VAL A 87 5.31 9.56 1.99
N THR A 88 4.90 10.78 1.62
CA THR A 88 5.71 11.62 0.72
C THR A 88 7.03 12.06 1.35
N LYS A 89 7.07 12.35 2.65
CA LYS A 89 8.30 12.68 3.37
C LYS A 89 9.28 11.51 3.38
N LEU A 90 8.82 10.32 3.72
CA LEU A 90 9.67 9.13 3.72
C LEU A 90 10.15 8.74 2.32
N LEU A 91 9.34 8.95 1.29
CA LEU A 91 9.74 8.74 -0.11
C LEU A 91 10.83 9.73 -0.54
N ALA A 92 10.75 10.99 -0.11
CA ALA A 92 11.69 12.04 -0.49
C ALA A 92 12.99 12.02 0.32
N SER A 93 13.02 11.41 1.52
CA SER A 93 14.19 11.39 2.39
C SER A 93 15.40 10.70 1.73
N ASP A 94 16.61 11.09 2.09
CA ASP A 94 17.84 10.42 1.59
C ASP A 94 17.97 9.00 2.14
N ASP A 95 17.59 8.79 3.40
CA ASP A 95 17.57 7.50 4.08
C ASP A 95 16.24 7.35 4.85
N ALA A 96 15.34 6.52 4.32
CA ALA A 96 14.03 6.31 4.92
C ALA A 96 14.09 5.60 6.28
N ILE A 97 15.08 4.75 6.52
CA ILE A 97 15.22 4.03 7.79
C ILE A 97 15.62 5.02 8.87
N SER A 98 16.66 5.82 8.61
CA SER A 98 17.09 6.88 9.52
C SER A 98 15.98 7.93 9.74
N GLU A 99 15.25 8.28 8.68
CA GLU A 99 14.10 9.19 8.80
C GLU A 99 13.00 8.58 9.69
N ILE A 100 12.64 7.30 9.53
CA ILE A 100 11.68 6.60 10.39
C ILE A 100 12.14 6.60 11.85
N GLU A 101 13.42 6.41 12.10
CA GLU A 101 13.97 6.39 13.47
C GLU A 101 13.79 7.74 14.17
N ASN A 102 14.00 8.83 13.46
CA ASN A 102 14.00 10.19 14.00
C ASN A 102 12.65 10.92 13.81
N PHE A 103 11.72 10.37 13.04
CA PHE A 103 10.45 11.02 12.75
C PHE A 103 9.58 11.12 14.00
N ASN A 104 9.06 12.31 14.27
CA ASN A 104 8.05 12.50 15.30
C ASN A 104 6.68 12.03 14.78
N PHE A 105 6.18 10.91 15.32
CA PHE A 105 4.86 10.36 15.01
C PHE A 105 3.75 10.88 15.93
N ASP A 106 4.05 11.66 16.96
CA ASP A 106 3.05 12.18 17.88
C ASP A 106 1.95 12.93 17.15
N ASP A 107 0.73 12.68 17.61
CA ASP A 107 -0.50 13.25 17.06
C ASP A 107 -0.68 13.03 15.54
N ILE A 108 -0.25 11.85 15.07
CA ILE A 108 -0.60 11.31 13.75
C ILE A 108 -1.58 10.14 13.97
N GLU A 109 -2.58 10.05 13.10
CA GLU A 109 -3.54 8.96 13.14
C GLU A 109 -2.84 7.60 12.90
N PRO A 110 -3.18 6.52 13.66
CA PRO A 110 -2.56 5.21 13.52
C PRO A 110 -2.54 4.69 12.07
N PHE A 111 -1.43 4.05 11.67
CA PHE A 111 -1.23 3.52 10.33
C PHE A 111 -0.24 2.36 10.31
N THR A 112 -0.24 1.64 9.21
CA THR A 112 0.80 0.69 8.82
C THR A 112 1.41 1.13 7.50
N ILE A 113 2.72 1.18 7.40
CA ILE A 113 3.47 1.41 6.16
C ILE A 113 4.24 0.14 5.81
N ILE A 114 4.14 -0.24 4.54
CA ILE A 114 5.01 -1.22 3.90
C ILE A 114 6.01 -0.43 3.08
N LEU A 115 7.29 -0.55 3.44
CA LEU A 115 8.41 0.08 2.76
C LEU A 115 9.22 -1.01 2.03
N VAL A 116 9.39 -0.84 0.75
CA VAL A 116 10.31 -1.64 -0.07
C VAL A 116 11.46 -0.75 -0.49
N ASP A 117 12.66 -1.03 -0.03
CA ASP A 117 13.90 -0.41 -0.48
C ASP A 117 14.61 -1.37 -1.44
N TYR A 118 14.97 -0.87 -2.61
CA TYR A 118 15.63 -1.66 -3.66
C TYR A 118 16.85 -0.92 -4.25
N LYS A 119 17.47 -0.05 -3.44
CA LYS A 119 18.63 0.75 -3.84
C LYS A 119 19.87 -0.13 -4.05
N GLU A 120 20.22 -0.95 -3.08
CA GLU A 120 21.37 -1.85 -3.14
C GLU A 120 20.92 -3.31 -3.25
N LYS A 121 20.02 -3.72 -2.38
CA LYS A 121 19.38 -5.03 -2.36
C LYS A 121 17.91 -4.87 -2.02
N LEU A 122 17.10 -5.84 -2.43
CA LEU A 122 15.68 -5.83 -2.09
C LEU A 122 15.51 -6.05 -0.57
N GLN A 123 14.95 -5.06 0.10
CA GLN A 123 14.63 -5.10 1.53
C GLN A 123 13.17 -4.69 1.74
N LEU A 124 12.49 -5.41 2.60
CA LEU A 124 11.09 -5.20 2.92
C LEU A 124 10.95 -4.86 4.40
N TYR A 125 10.27 -3.76 4.70
CA TYR A 125 10.05 -3.31 6.07
C TYR A 125 8.58 -3.05 6.33
N GLU A 126 8.20 -3.24 7.59
CA GLU A 126 6.89 -2.85 8.11
C GLU A 126 7.09 -1.84 9.23
N LEU A 127 6.43 -0.70 9.10
CA LEU A 127 6.31 0.31 10.15
C LEU A 127 4.85 0.35 10.59
N VAL A 128 4.58 0.06 11.85
CA VAL A 128 3.27 0.26 12.47
C VAL A 128 3.38 1.38 13.50
N TRP A 129 2.60 2.44 13.29
CA TRP A 129 2.32 3.44 14.30
C TRP A 129 0.97 3.13 14.92
N ASP A 130 0.93 2.74 16.19
CA ASP A 130 -0.31 2.37 16.88
C ASP A 130 -1.03 3.55 17.55
N GLY A 131 -0.42 4.75 17.48
CA GLY A 131 -0.91 5.98 18.09
C GLY A 131 -0.14 6.37 19.36
N THR A 132 0.72 5.49 19.85
CA THR A 132 1.58 5.71 21.04
C THR A 132 3.01 5.23 20.82
N THR A 133 3.17 4.11 20.13
CA THR A 133 4.47 3.45 19.94
C THR A 133 4.71 3.15 18.46
N LYS A 134 5.92 3.39 18.03
CA LYS A 134 6.45 3.01 16.73
C LYS A 134 6.99 1.58 16.80
N HIS A 135 6.49 0.71 15.93
CA HIS A 135 6.97 -0.66 15.74
C HIS A 135 7.55 -0.74 14.33
N PHE A 136 8.85 -0.94 14.22
CA PHE A 136 9.55 -1.01 12.94
C PHE A 136 10.36 -2.30 12.86
N SER A 137 10.18 -3.06 11.78
CA SER A 137 10.84 -4.36 11.60
C SER A 137 11.10 -4.68 10.13
N GLU A 138 12.24 -5.29 9.85
CA GLU A 138 12.48 -5.93 8.56
C GLU A 138 11.63 -7.20 8.45
N LYS A 139 11.08 -7.44 7.26
CA LYS A 139 10.27 -8.62 6.94
C LYS A 139 11.05 -9.56 6.02
N PRO A 140 10.78 -10.87 6.09
CA PRO A 140 11.40 -11.81 5.17
C PRO A 140 11.04 -11.47 3.71
N SER A 141 11.98 -11.74 2.80
CA SER A 141 11.71 -11.66 1.36
C SER A 141 10.88 -12.88 0.92
N ALA A 142 9.59 -12.85 1.23
CA ALA A 142 8.62 -13.89 0.96
C ALA A 142 7.28 -13.27 0.53
N PRO A 143 6.36 -14.01 -0.10
CA PRO A 143 5.01 -13.54 -0.34
C PRO A 143 4.29 -13.22 0.97
N ILE A 144 3.77 -12.00 1.09
CA ILE A 144 3.04 -11.52 2.28
C ILE A 144 1.81 -10.74 1.84
N ILE A 145 0.73 -10.83 2.63
CA ILE A 145 -0.47 -10.01 2.49
C ILE A 145 -0.73 -9.23 3.77
N TRP A 146 -1.18 -7.99 3.63
CA TRP A 146 -1.63 -7.12 4.73
C TRP A 146 -3.03 -6.62 4.48
N SER A 147 -3.79 -6.46 5.55
CA SER A 147 -5.13 -5.87 5.52
C SER A 147 -5.28 -4.79 6.58
N SER A 148 -5.86 -3.67 6.21
CA SER A 148 -6.08 -2.50 7.08
C SER A 148 -6.85 -2.85 8.35
N SER A 149 -6.35 -2.45 9.51
CA SER A 149 -6.97 -2.72 10.81
C SER A 149 -8.23 -1.89 11.06
N LEU A 150 -8.37 -0.74 10.41
CA LEU A 150 -9.53 0.13 10.59
C LEU A 150 -10.80 -0.39 9.91
N LEU A 151 -10.67 -1.16 8.81
CA LEU A 151 -11.80 -1.68 8.04
C LEU A 151 -12.10 -3.16 8.30
N TYR A 152 -11.10 -3.92 8.68
CA TYR A 152 -11.19 -5.36 8.71
C TYR A 152 -10.93 -5.88 10.11
N SER A 153 -11.94 -6.54 10.67
CA SER A 153 -11.82 -7.26 11.95
C SER A 153 -10.75 -8.35 11.84
N ALA A 154 -10.27 -8.83 12.98
CA ALA A 154 -9.33 -9.95 13.04
C ALA A 154 -9.86 -11.20 12.30
N GLU A 155 -11.18 -11.44 12.32
CA GLU A 155 -11.80 -12.53 11.57
C GLU A 155 -11.67 -12.34 10.05
N ILE A 156 -11.97 -11.14 9.55
CA ILE A 156 -11.86 -10.85 8.11
C ILE A 156 -10.40 -10.92 7.65
N LYS A 157 -9.45 -10.45 8.47
CA LYS A 157 -8.01 -10.57 8.19
C LYS A 157 -7.62 -12.05 8.07
N LYS A 158 -8.03 -12.90 9.03
CA LYS A 158 -7.76 -14.35 8.98
C LYS A 158 -8.33 -15.01 7.71
N LYS A 159 -9.53 -14.60 7.27
CA LYS A 159 -10.09 -15.10 6.00
C LYS A 159 -9.21 -14.70 4.80
N ARG A 160 -8.74 -13.46 4.74
CA ARG A 160 -7.87 -12.98 3.67
C ARG A 160 -6.51 -13.67 3.68
N ASP A 161 -5.94 -13.89 4.86
CA ASP A 161 -4.73 -14.70 5.04
C ASP A 161 -4.94 -16.13 4.55
N PHE A 162 -6.10 -16.71 4.85
CA PHE A 162 -6.47 -18.04 4.36
C PHE A 162 -6.60 -18.07 2.82
N TRP A 163 -7.34 -17.14 2.20
CA TRP A 163 -7.44 -17.06 0.73
C TRP A 163 -6.07 -16.88 0.07
N PHE A 164 -5.21 -16.08 0.68
CA PHE A 164 -3.85 -15.88 0.18
C PHE A 164 -3.02 -17.16 0.31
N SER A 165 -3.13 -17.88 1.41
CA SER A 165 -2.41 -19.15 1.60
C SER A 165 -2.89 -20.23 0.61
N GLU A 166 -4.18 -20.31 0.33
CA GLU A 166 -4.72 -21.21 -0.70
C GLU A 166 -4.21 -20.81 -2.10
N PHE A 167 -4.25 -19.52 -2.42
CA PHE A 167 -3.68 -19.03 -3.67
C PHE A 167 -2.21 -19.43 -3.86
N LEU A 168 -1.39 -19.34 -2.80
CA LEU A 168 0.02 -19.71 -2.84
C LEU A 168 0.27 -21.21 -3.01
N LYS A 169 -0.65 -22.07 -2.57
CA LYS A 169 -0.54 -23.53 -2.80
C LYS A 169 -0.62 -23.87 -4.28
N ASP A 170 -1.55 -23.19 -4.99
CA ASP A 170 -1.78 -23.43 -6.42
C ASP A 170 -0.79 -22.65 -7.31
N HIS A 171 -0.17 -21.58 -6.77
CA HIS A 171 0.69 -20.66 -7.51
C HIS A 171 1.98 -20.38 -6.73
N GLN A 172 2.99 -21.24 -6.85
CA GLN A 172 4.27 -21.08 -6.13
C GLN A 172 5.10 -19.87 -6.61
N ASN A 173 5.00 -19.52 -7.90
CA ASN A 173 5.61 -18.33 -8.47
C ASN A 173 4.61 -17.61 -9.40
N PRO A 174 3.59 -16.99 -8.82
CA PRO A 174 2.48 -16.47 -9.60
C PRO A 174 2.93 -15.35 -10.57
N SER A 175 2.38 -15.38 -11.77
CA SER A 175 2.53 -14.30 -12.74
C SER A 175 1.83 -13.04 -12.27
N GLU A 176 2.15 -11.91 -12.88
CA GLU A 176 1.48 -10.64 -12.66
C GLU A 176 -0.03 -10.72 -12.87
N ALA A 177 -0.47 -11.45 -13.90
CA ALA A 177 -1.90 -11.63 -14.22
C ALA A 177 -2.62 -12.46 -13.15
N GLU A 178 -2.00 -13.50 -12.61
CA GLU A 178 -2.55 -14.32 -11.54
C GLU A 178 -2.69 -13.53 -10.24
N ILE A 179 -1.67 -12.73 -9.87
CA ILE A 179 -1.74 -11.83 -8.71
C ILE A 179 -2.87 -10.81 -8.87
N LEU A 180 -2.98 -10.19 -10.05
CA LEU A 180 -4.06 -9.24 -10.32
C LEU A 180 -5.43 -9.92 -10.24
N ASN A 181 -5.56 -11.13 -10.80
CA ASN A 181 -6.80 -11.90 -10.73
C ASN A 181 -7.16 -12.21 -9.27
N PHE A 182 -6.20 -12.63 -8.44
CA PHE A 182 -6.41 -12.80 -7.00
C PHE A 182 -6.94 -11.51 -6.35
N HIS A 183 -6.34 -10.36 -6.62
CA HIS A 183 -6.78 -9.07 -6.08
C HIS A 183 -8.18 -8.66 -6.55
N LYS A 184 -8.62 -9.11 -7.72
CA LYS A 184 -9.95 -8.83 -8.29
C LYS A 184 -11.03 -9.78 -7.80
N THR A 185 -10.69 -11.04 -7.53
CA THR A 185 -11.70 -12.10 -7.38
C THR A 185 -11.71 -12.81 -6.03
N ALA A 186 -10.63 -12.73 -5.24
CA ALA A 186 -10.55 -13.47 -3.99
C ALA A 186 -11.65 -13.06 -3.01
N GLY A 187 -12.36 -14.08 -2.48
CA GLY A 187 -13.48 -13.91 -1.58
C GLY A 187 -14.41 -15.11 -1.56
N GLU A 188 -15.48 -15.00 -0.79
CA GLU A 188 -16.52 -16.04 -0.59
C GLU A 188 -17.87 -15.64 -1.20
N GLY A 189 -17.90 -14.73 -2.19
CA GLY A 189 -19.14 -14.19 -2.76
C GLY A 189 -19.81 -13.11 -1.92
N ASN A 190 -19.24 -12.76 -0.77
CA ASN A 190 -19.72 -11.65 0.07
C ASN A 190 -19.02 -10.35 -0.32
N ASN A 191 -19.71 -9.50 -1.07
CA ASN A 191 -19.18 -8.22 -1.53
C ASN A 191 -18.76 -7.25 -0.41
N LYS A 192 -19.11 -7.49 0.85
CA LYS A 192 -18.68 -6.66 1.99
C LYS A 192 -17.31 -7.06 2.55
N THR A 193 -16.81 -8.25 2.22
CA THR A 193 -15.59 -8.82 2.80
C THR A 193 -14.57 -9.29 1.78
N ASN A 194 -14.96 -9.52 0.52
CA ASN A 194 -14.07 -9.85 -0.59
C ASN A 194 -12.91 -8.84 -0.73
N LEU A 195 -11.88 -9.16 -1.48
CA LEU A 195 -10.79 -8.22 -1.77
C LEU A 195 -11.27 -7.01 -2.56
N VAL A 196 -12.11 -7.21 -3.57
CA VAL A 196 -12.90 -6.12 -4.14
C VAL A 196 -14.23 -6.08 -3.41
N MET A 197 -14.42 -5.04 -2.60
CA MET A 197 -15.59 -4.94 -1.72
C MET A 197 -16.41 -3.69 -1.99
N ASP A 198 -17.70 -3.77 -1.66
CA ASP A 198 -18.62 -2.63 -1.64
C ASP A 198 -19.54 -2.71 -0.41
N ARG A 199 -19.46 -1.67 0.43
CA ARG A 199 -20.31 -1.47 1.62
C ARG A 199 -21.20 -0.23 1.46
N GLY A 200 -21.33 0.32 0.25
CA GLY A 200 -22.02 1.55 -0.04
C GLY A 200 -21.21 2.81 0.30
N PHE A 201 -20.94 3.05 1.57
CA PHE A 201 -20.17 4.23 2.03
C PHE A 201 -18.64 4.09 1.86
N VAL A 202 -18.14 2.87 1.71
CA VAL A 202 -16.74 2.53 1.37
C VAL A 202 -16.76 1.40 0.36
N ARG A 203 -15.94 1.51 -0.68
CA ARG A 203 -15.74 0.47 -1.69
C ARG A 203 -14.30 0.43 -2.17
N THR A 204 -13.89 -0.67 -2.78
CA THR A 204 -12.62 -0.74 -3.50
C THR A 204 -12.70 0.17 -4.73
N LYS A 205 -11.96 1.26 -4.70
CA LYS A 205 -11.96 2.29 -5.74
C LYS A 205 -10.94 2.04 -6.83
N SER A 206 -9.78 1.54 -6.45
CA SER A 206 -8.69 1.32 -7.39
C SER A 206 -7.83 0.13 -6.98
N ILE A 207 -7.18 -0.45 -7.97
CA ILE A 207 -6.08 -1.40 -7.78
C ILE A 207 -4.83 -0.76 -8.37
N THR A 208 -3.78 -0.65 -7.55
CA THR A 208 -2.47 -0.16 -7.99
C THR A 208 -1.49 -1.32 -7.92
N ARG A 209 -0.84 -1.61 -9.04
CA ARG A 209 0.21 -2.61 -9.13
C ARG A 209 1.54 -1.94 -9.42
N ILE A 210 2.54 -2.27 -8.65
CA ILE A 210 3.93 -1.86 -8.85
C ILE A 210 4.71 -3.11 -9.24
N LYS A 211 5.40 -3.06 -10.37
CA LYS A 211 6.26 -4.13 -10.85
C LYS A 211 7.66 -3.59 -11.11
N LYS A 212 8.64 -4.22 -10.47
CA LYS A 212 10.05 -4.01 -10.77
C LYS A 212 10.55 -5.19 -11.58
N THR A 213 11.24 -4.90 -12.68
CA THR A 213 11.93 -5.89 -13.52
C THR A 213 13.27 -5.30 -13.96
N GLY A 214 14.36 -5.84 -13.45
CA GLY A 214 15.69 -5.26 -13.64
C GLY A 214 15.75 -3.82 -13.13
N ASN A 215 16.05 -2.87 -14.00
CA ASN A 215 16.13 -1.44 -13.66
C ASN A 215 14.81 -0.67 -13.90
N GLN A 216 13.80 -1.32 -14.47
CA GLN A 216 12.52 -0.68 -14.75
C GLN A 216 11.53 -0.89 -13.59
N VAL A 217 10.84 0.18 -13.22
CA VAL A 217 9.77 0.13 -12.24
C VAL A 217 8.53 0.78 -12.83
N GLU A 218 7.49 -0.02 -12.97
CA GLU A 218 6.21 0.37 -13.54
C GLU A 218 5.15 0.48 -12.43
N MET A 219 4.35 1.53 -12.48
CA MET A 219 3.11 1.68 -11.72
C MET A 219 1.93 1.58 -12.68
N ASN A 220 1.10 0.57 -12.49
CA ASN A 220 -0.16 0.41 -13.21
C ASN A 220 -1.31 0.67 -12.23
N TYR A 221 -2.09 1.72 -12.50
CA TYR A 221 -3.22 2.18 -11.71
C TYR A 221 -4.52 1.94 -12.46
N GLU A 222 -5.42 1.14 -11.89
CA GLU A 222 -6.75 0.86 -12.42
C GLU A 222 -7.81 1.48 -11.50
N ASP A 223 -8.58 2.46 -11.98
CA ASP A 223 -9.73 3.00 -11.27
C ASP A 223 -10.97 2.14 -11.59
N LEU A 224 -11.51 1.48 -10.58
CA LEU A 224 -12.65 0.55 -10.74
C LEU A 224 -14.00 1.27 -10.89
N GLN A 225 -14.07 2.58 -10.64
CA GLN A 225 -15.30 3.36 -10.80
C GLN A 225 -15.39 3.97 -12.19
N SER A 226 -14.32 4.56 -12.69
CA SER A 226 -14.25 5.19 -14.01
C SER A 226 -13.79 4.23 -15.10
N HIS A 227 -13.29 3.04 -14.74
CA HIS A 227 -12.66 2.06 -15.63
C HIS A 227 -11.46 2.63 -16.39
N GLN A 228 -10.83 3.67 -15.85
CA GLN A 228 -9.59 4.23 -16.39
C GLN A 228 -8.39 3.42 -15.91
N ASN A 229 -7.44 3.25 -16.81
CA ASN A 229 -6.15 2.63 -16.51
C ASN A 229 -5.03 3.61 -16.89
N LYS A 230 -4.04 3.77 -16.02
CA LYS A 230 -2.86 4.60 -16.26
C LYS A 230 -1.59 3.83 -15.90
N ILE A 231 -0.64 3.82 -16.82
CA ILE A 231 0.66 3.16 -16.65
C ILE A 231 1.74 4.25 -16.71
N GLU A 232 2.58 4.29 -15.71
CA GLU A 232 3.70 5.23 -15.60
C GLU A 232 4.95 4.49 -15.11
N ASN A 233 6.13 5.04 -15.44
CA ASN A 233 7.43 4.51 -15.07
C ASN A 233 8.26 5.57 -14.35
N ILE A 234 9.17 5.12 -13.49
CA ILE A 234 10.13 5.96 -12.79
C ILE A 234 11.54 5.36 -12.88
#